data_481d99e76d041717e9b3ca4b9a924d0b
#
_entry.id   481d99e76d041717e9b3ca4b9a924d0b
#
_cell.length_a   1.000
_cell.length_b   1.000
_cell.length_c   1.000
_cell.angle_alpha   90.00
_cell.angle_beta   90.00
_cell.angle_gamma   90.00
#
_symmetry.space_group_name_H-M   'P 1'
#
loop_
_entity.id
_entity.type
_entity.pdbx_description
1 polymer ?
#
loop_
_entity_poly.entity_id
_entity_poly.type
_entity_poly.pdbx_seq_one_letter_code
_entity_poly.pdbx_strand_id
1 'polypeptide(L)'
;ERLGTAALRARYPQLDIADDEVGLLDVGGGALRPELGVISAIEAARREGAAVREHEAVGAIVQTGHGVDLITASGSQHFDRVIVTAGSWSKLLVPEIADLTETRRIVLTWFVPRDAGAYSPEALPCFIRDRDGFHVFGAPIVDGYSAKISRDVEGPLDVDRPENMSLRVEPEDLSAFGARV
;
A
#
# COMPACT_ATOMS: atom_id res chain seq x y z
N GLU A 1 10.10 21.34 -3.27
CA GLU A 1 11.45 21.81 -3.63
C GLU A 1 12.01 20.92 -4.76
N ARG A 2 12.60 21.55 -5.79
CA ARG A 2 13.31 20.82 -6.85
C ARG A 2 14.79 20.70 -6.50
N LEU A 3 15.31 19.48 -6.52
CA LEU A 3 16.71 19.17 -6.25
C LEU A 3 17.37 18.69 -7.55
N GLY A 4 18.47 19.32 -7.94
CA GLY A 4 19.32 18.83 -9.03
C GLY A 4 20.22 17.68 -8.56
N THR A 5 20.85 16.98 -9.49
CA THR A 5 21.70 15.79 -9.27
C THR A 5 22.73 15.98 -8.16
N ALA A 6 23.47 17.11 -8.19
CA ALA A 6 24.50 17.39 -7.18
C ALA A 6 23.90 17.53 -5.76
N ALA A 7 22.75 18.18 -5.65
CA ALA A 7 22.06 18.35 -4.37
C ALA A 7 21.49 16.99 -3.85
N LEU A 8 20.96 16.16 -4.76
CA LEU A 8 20.50 14.80 -4.43
C LEU A 8 21.65 13.95 -3.87
N ARG A 9 22.79 13.91 -4.56
CA ARG A 9 23.97 13.15 -4.12
C ARG A 9 24.52 13.61 -2.77
N ALA A 10 24.54 14.92 -2.57
CA ALA A 10 25.02 15.50 -1.30
C ALA A 10 24.05 15.22 -0.14
N ARG A 11 22.74 15.22 -0.40
CA ARG A 11 21.73 15.06 0.64
C ARG A 11 21.40 13.59 0.93
N TYR A 12 21.48 12.72 -0.09
CA TYR A 12 21.12 11.30 -0.01
C TYR A 12 22.25 10.42 -0.55
N PRO A 13 23.44 10.42 0.09
CA PRO A 13 24.62 9.68 -0.38
C PRO A 13 24.43 8.15 -0.40
N GLN A 14 23.42 7.64 0.30
CA GLN A 14 23.06 6.24 0.31
C GLN A 14 22.31 5.80 -0.97
N LEU A 15 21.89 6.75 -1.82
CA LEU A 15 21.26 6.47 -3.10
C LEU A 15 22.28 6.66 -4.24
N ASP A 16 22.35 5.68 -5.12
CA ASP A 16 23.15 5.80 -6.36
C ASP A 16 22.39 6.66 -7.39
N ILE A 17 22.66 7.98 -7.37
CA ILE A 17 22.01 8.98 -8.22
C ILE A 17 22.78 9.13 -9.54
N ALA A 18 22.11 8.91 -10.68
CA ALA A 18 22.67 9.11 -11.99
C ALA A 18 22.81 10.61 -12.37
N ASP A 19 23.58 10.90 -13.45
CA ASP A 19 23.93 12.27 -13.82
C ASP A 19 22.73 13.10 -14.33
N ASP A 20 21.70 12.44 -14.81
CA ASP A 20 20.49 13.05 -15.38
C ASP A 20 19.30 13.06 -14.41
N GLU A 21 19.45 12.52 -13.20
CA GLU A 21 18.35 12.49 -12.23
C GLU A 21 18.14 13.81 -11.54
N VAL A 22 16.89 14.15 -11.35
CA VAL A 22 16.41 15.28 -10.55
C VAL A 22 15.37 14.78 -9.55
N GLY A 23 15.26 15.45 -8.41
CA GLY A 23 14.28 15.11 -7.38
C GLY A 23 13.26 16.23 -7.17
N LEU A 24 12.05 15.83 -6.78
CA LEU A 24 11.04 16.70 -6.24
C LEU A 24 10.83 16.31 -4.77
N LEU A 25 11.24 17.20 -3.87
CA LEU A 25 11.05 16.99 -2.43
C LEU A 25 9.76 17.65 -1.97
N ASP A 26 8.85 16.85 -1.46
CA ASP A 26 7.69 17.32 -0.70
C ASP A 26 8.01 17.26 0.80
N VAL A 27 8.17 18.41 1.43
CA VAL A 27 8.47 18.51 2.87
C VAL A 27 7.25 18.15 3.75
N GLY A 28 6.06 18.10 3.18
CA GLY A 28 4.83 17.66 3.85
C GLY A 28 4.57 16.16 3.73
N GLY A 29 5.37 15.44 2.94
CA GLY A 29 5.30 13.99 2.80
C GLY A 29 5.86 13.26 4.01
N GLY A 30 5.50 12.00 4.17
CA GLY A 30 5.98 11.19 5.28
C GLY A 30 5.56 9.73 5.22
N ALA A 31 6.00 8.95 6.21
CA ALA A 31 5.63 7.56 6.40
C ALA A 31 4.48 7.42 7.41
N LEU A 32 3.60 6.47 7.16
CA LEU A 32 2.54 6.08 8.08
C LEU A 32 2.82 4.68 8.63
N ARG A 33 2.33 4.44 9.84
CA ARG A 33 2.15 3.10 10.39
C ARG A 33 0.69 2.70 10.18
N PRO A 34 0.35 2.02 9.08
CA PRO A 34 -1.05 1.80 8.70
C PRO A 34 -1.81 0.98 9.74
N GLU A 35 -1.17 -0.02 10.38
CA GLU A 35 -1.78 -0.83 11.41
C GLU A 35 -2.21 0.01 12.63
N LEU A 36 -1.32 0.88 13.11
CA LEU A 36 -1.65 1.79 14.22
C LEU A 36 -2.71 2.80 13.82
N GLY A 37 -2.66 3.30 12.58
CA GLY A 37 -3.65 4.21 12.03
C GLY A 37 -5.05 3.58 12.03
N VAL A 38 -5.17 2.35 11.53
CA VAL A 38 -6.43 1.61 11.47
C VAL A 38 -6.94 1.31 12.88
N ILE A 39 -6.09 0.77 13.78
CA ILE A 39 -6.48 0.46 15.16
C ILE A 39 -6.98 1.73 15.87
N SER A 40 -6.25 2.84 15.74
CA SER A 40 -6.65 4.12 16.36
C SER A 40 -7.98 4.65 15.84
N ALA A 41 -8.22 4.52 14.53
CA ALA A 41 -9.49 4.92 13.91
C ALA A 41 -10.66 4.06 14.39
N ILE A 42 -10.46 2.74 14.49
CA ILE A 42 -11.47 1.80 15.01
C ILE A 42 -11.81 2.14 16.47
N GLU A 43 -10.80 2.36 17.31
CA GLU A 43 -11.02 2.70 18.70
C GLU A 43 -11.70 4.07 18.88
N ALA A 44 -11.39 5.03 18.01
CA ALA A 44 -12.10 6.32 17.99
C ALA A 44 -13.57 6.13 17.59
N ALA A 45 -13.83 5.36 16.52
CA ALA A 45 -15.20 5.09 16.08
C ALA A 45 -16.03 4.37 17.16
N ARG A 46 -15.45 3.37 17.84
CA ARG A 46 -16.11 2.68 18.96
C ARG A 46 -16.49 3.62 20.11
N ARG A 47 -15.61 4.57 20.44
CA ARG A 47 -15.89 5.60 21.47
C ARG A 47 -17.05 6.52 21.08
N GLU A 48 -17.22 6.77 19.78
CA GLU A 48 -18.36 7.54 19.25
C GLU A 48 -19.62 6.68 19.04
N GLY A 49 -19.62 5.43 19.49
CA GLY A 49 -20.79 4.54 19.44
C GLY A 49 -20.92 3.68 18.17
N ALA A 50 -19.92 3.66 17.32
CA ALA A 50 -19.95 2.78 16.15
C ALA A 50 -19.78 1.30 16.55
N ALA A 51 -20.59 0.43 15.93
CA ALA A 51 -20.43 -1.00 16.03
C ALA A 51 -19.42 -1.48 14.99
N VAL A 52 -18.31 -2.08 15.44
CA VAL A 52 -17.29 -2.67 14.55
C VAL A 52 -17.40 -4.19 14.67
N ARG A 53 -17.65 -4.85 13.53
CA ARG A 53 -17.74 -6.29 13.41
C ARG A 53 -16.55 -6.82 12.65
N GLU A 54 -15.77 -7.64 13.29
CA GLU A 54 -14.62 -8.31 12.72
C GLU A 54 -15.01 -9.75 12.30
N HIS A 55 -14.30 -10.31 11.36
CA HIS A 55 -14.54 -11.68 10.85
C HIS A 55 -15.95 -11.90 10.28
N GLU A 56 -16.61 -10.84 9.84
CA GLU A 56 -17.92 -10.89 9.20
C GLU A 56 -17.83 -10.39 7.76
N ALA A 57 -17.68 -11.32 6.83
CA ALA A 57 -17.60 -10.99 5.41
C ALA A 57 -18.99 -10.64 4.87
N VAL A 58 -19.07 -9.51 4.14
CA VAL A 58 -20.26 -9.16 3.36
C VAL A 58 -20.22 -9.95 2.05
N GLY A 59 -21.21 -10.80 1.82
CA GLY A 59 -21.33 -11.62 0.61
C GLY A 59 -22.08 -10.92 -0.52
N ALA A 60 -23.02 -10.01 -0.19
CA ALA A 60 -23.74 -9.23 -1.18
C ALA A 60 -24.27 -7.93 -0.60
N ILE A 61 -24.48 -6.97 -1.49
CA ILE A 61 -25.12 -5.68 -1.23
C ILE A 61 -26.37 -5.62 -2.10
N VAL A 62 -27.54 -5.47 -1.50
CA VAL A 62 -28.81 -5.43 -2.22
C VAL A 62 -29.50 -4.10 -2.01
N GLN A 63 -29.64 -3.33 -3.07
CA GLN A 63 -30.36 -2.06 -3.05
C GLN A 63 -31.86 -2.34 -2.94
N THR A 64 -32.53 -1.66 -2.02
CA THR A 64 -33.99 -1.77 -1.78
C THR A 64 -34.66 -0.42 -2.07
N GLY A 65 -35.98 -0.38 -2.03
CA GLY A 65 -36.73 0.89 -2.19
C GLY A 65 -36.53 1.87 -1.03
N HIS A 66 -35.93 1.46 0.09
CA HIS A 66 -35.85 2.24 1.33
C HIS A 66 -34.42 2.28 1.92
N GLY A 67 -33.42 1.73 1.25
CA GLY A 67 -32.06 1.66 1.73
C GLY A 67 -31.30 0.51 1.09
N VAL A 68 -30.43 -0.11 1.87
CA VAL A 68 -29.51 -1.15 1.39
C VAL A 68 -29.45 -2.29 2.39
N ASP A 69 -29.60 -3.52 1.92
CA ASP A 69 -29.40 -4.73 2.72
C ASP A 69 -28.01 -5.30 2.51
N LEU A 70 -27.29 -5.52 3.59
CA LEU A 70 -26.02 -6.26 3.60
C LEU A 70 -26.30 -7.71 3.94
N ILE A 71 -25.84 -8.62 3.08
CA ILE A 71 -25.99 -10.06 3.26
C ILE A 71 -24.65 -10.61 3.75
N THR A 72 -24.68 -11.27 4.91
CA THR A 72 -23.55 -11.96 5.52
C THR A 72 -23.91 -13.42 5.84
N ALA A 73 -22.95 -14.19 6.31
CA ALA A 73 -23.22 -15.55 6.78
C ALA A 73 -24.15 -15.59 8.01
N SER A 74 -24.19 -14.52 8.80
CA SER A 74 -25.07 -14.40 9.99
C SER A 74 -26.48 -13.91 9.66
N GLY A 75 -26.75 -13.53 8.40
CA GLY A 75 -28.07 -13.07 7.93
C GLY A 75 -28.02 -11.77 7.17
N SER A 76 -29.20 -11.15 6.98
CA SER A 76 -29.38 -9.86 6.34
C SER A 76 -29.53 -8.75 7.37
N GLN A 77 -28.90 -7.59 7.10
CA GLN A 77 -29.04 -6.38 7.92
C GLN A 77 -29.33 -5.18 7.03
N HIS A 78 -30.36 -4.40 7.39
CA HIS A 78 -30.79 -3.21 6.69
C HIS A 78 -30.08 -1.95 7.18
N PHE A 79 -29.70 -1.07 6.23
CA PHE A 79 -29.10 0.24 6.48
C PHE A 79 -29.69 1.29 5.54
N ASP A 80 -29.79 2.53 5.97
CA ASP A 80 -30.22 3.66 5.12
C ASP A 80 -29.19 3.92 3.99
N ARG A 81 -27.90 3.76 4.29
CA ARG A 81 -26.79 4.01 3.37
C ARG A 81 -25.61 3.08 3.66
N VAL A 82 -24.89 2.75 2.62
CA VAL A 82 -23.66 1.93 2.71
C VAL A 82 -22.54 2.64 1.96
N ILE A 83 -21.35 2.65 2.57
CA ILE A 83 -20.10 3.09 1.94
C ILE A 83 -19.23 1.86 1.76
N VAL A 84 -18.87 1.55 0.53
CA VAL A 84 -18.03 0.39 0.20
C VAL A 84 -16.58 0.82 0.13
N THR A 85 -15.77 0.35 1.08
CA THR A 85 -14.32 0.57 1.15
C THR A 85 -13.58 -0.77 1.27
N ALA A 86 -14.04 -1.77 0.53
CA ALA A 86 -13.61 -3.16 0.65
C ALA A 86 -12.30 -3.47 -0.10
N GLY A 87 -11.52 -2.43 -0.51
CA GLY A 87 -10.25 -2.61 -1.18
C GLY A 87 -10.38 -3.52 -2.41
N SER A 88 -9.54 -4.54 -2.50
CA SER A 88 -9.52 -5.50 -3.61
C SER A 88 -10.80 -6.32 -3.78
N TRP A 89 -11.67 -6.39 -2.77
CA TRP A 89 -12.97 -7.06 -2.83
C TRP A 89 -14.09 -6.15 -3.36
N SER A 90 -13.85 -4.86 -3.55
CA SER A 90 -14.90 -3.90 -3.94
C SER A 90 -15.58 -4.28 -5.25
N LYS A 91 -14.84 -4.76 -6.26
CA LYS A 91 -15.38 -5.19 -7.55
C LYS A 91 -16.32 -6.40 -7.45
N LEU A 92 -16.20 -7.21 -6.39
CA LEU A 92 -17.06 -8.37 -6.14
C LEU A 92 -18.37 -7.96 -5.48
N LEU A 93 -18.37 -6.84 -4.76
CA LEU A 93 -19.56 -6.31 -4.07
C LEU A 93 -20.31 -5.28 -4.89
N VAL A 94 -19.62 -4.59 -5.79
CA VAL A 94 -20.14 -3.53 -6.67
C VAL A 94 -19.71 -3.85 -8.10
N PRO A 95 -20.46 -4.71 -8.83
CA PRO A 95 -20.09 -5.15 -10.17
C PRO A 95 -19.92 -4.02 -11.20
N GLU A 96 -20.56 -2.88 -10.98
CA GLU A 96 -20.50 -1.70 -11.87
C GLU A 96 -19.09 -1.10 -11.95
N ILE A 97 -18.22 -1.36 -10.99
CA ILE A 97 -16.82 -0.91 -11.01
C ILE A 97 -15.83 -2.00 -11.48
N ALA A 98 -16.32 -3.20 -11.81
CA ALA A 98 -15.45 -4.32 -12.14
C ALA A 98 -14.50 -4.01 -13.31
N ASP A 99 -15.04 -3.38 -14.36
CA ASP A 99 -14.28 -2.99 -15.55
C ASP A 99 -13.38 -1.75 -15.33
N LEU A 100 -13.54 -1.06 -14.20
CA LEU A 100 -12.78 0.14 -13.84
C LEU A 100 -11.63 -0.17 -12.88
N THR A 101 -11.55 -1.39 -12.37
CA THR A 101 -10.61 -1.76 -11.32
C THR A 101 -9.90 -3.07 -11.63
N GLU A 102 -8.62 -3.11 -11.36
CA GLU A 102 -7.78 -4.30 -11.47
C GLU A 102 -7.16 -4.62 -10.11
N THR A 103 -7.22 -5.89 -9.70
CA THR A 103 -6.57 -6.34 -8.47
C THR A 103 -5.18 -6.86 -8.79
N ARG A 104 -4.15 -6.22 -8.25
CA ARG A 104 -2.76 -6.60 -8.47
C ARG A 104 -2.08 -7.05 -7.17
N ARG A 105 -1.21 -8.04 -7.28
CA ARG A 105 -0.30 -8.45 -6.22
C ARG A 105 0.94 -7.57 -6.26
N ILE A 106 1.25 -6.94 -5.13
CA ILE A 106 2.51 -6.17 -4.96
C ILE A 106 3.32 -6.85 -3.85
N VAL A 107 4.60 -7.10 -4.14
CA VAL A 107 5.54 -7.65 -3.17
C VAL A 107 6.24 -6.51 -2.46
N LEU A 108 6.07 -6.44 -1.15
CA LEU A 108 6.74 -5.50 -0.29
C LEU A 108 7.96 -6.18 0.34
N THR A 109 9.10 -5.52 0.30
CA THR A 109 10.35 -6.06 0.85
C THR A 109 10.94 -5.12 1.90
N TRP A 110 11.53 -5.70 2.93
CA TRP A 110 12.22 -5.00 3.99
C TRP A 110 13.65 -5.48 4.08
N PHE A 111 14.56 -4.54 4.23
CA PHE A 111 15.99 -4.78 4.32
C PHE A 111 16.53 -4.23 5.64
N VAL A 112 17.40 -4.98 6.29
CA VAL A 112 18.18 -4.50 7.42
C VAL A 112 19.46 -3.88 6.86
N PRO A 113 19.61 -2.55 6.86
CA PRO A 113 20.79 -1.91 6.31
C PRO A 113 22.00 -2.12 7.23
N ARG A 114 23.21 -2.07 6.67
CA ARG A 114 24.46 -2.13 7.46
C ARG A 114 24.66 -0.89 8.32
N ASP A 115 24.25 0.26 7.81
CA ASP A 115 24.22 1.54 8.52
C ASP A 115 22.78 2.01 8.70
N ALA A 116 22.19 1.73 9.84
CA ALA A 116 20.82 2.13 10.15
C ALA A 116 20.65 3.66 10.19
N GLY A 117 21.68 4.40 10.55
CA GLY A 117 21.64 5.86 10.63
C GLY A 117 21.40 6.51 9.27
N ALA A 118 22.01 5.97 8.21
CA ALA A 118 21.82 6.45 6.84
C ALA A 118 20.39 6.25 6.30
N TYR A 119 19.62 5.37 6.93
CA TYR A 119 18.23 5.06 6.56
C TYR A 119 17.22 5.48 7.62
N SER A 120 17.63 6.33 8.56
CA SER A 120 16.70 6.91 9.54
C SER A 120 15.73 7.90 8.84
N PRO A 121 14.57 8.21 9.45
CA PRO A 121 13.63 9.20 8.89
C PRO A 121 14.23 10.60 8.67
N GLU A 122 15.27 10.95 9.44
CA GLU A 122 15.99 12.22 9.32
C GLU A 122 16.97 12.22 8.12
N ALA A 123 17.52 11.04 7.78
CA ALA A 123 18.52 10.91 6.73
C ALA A 123 17.94 10.53 5.37
N LEU A 124 16.79 9.82 5.33
CA LEU A 124 16.14 9.37 4.11
C LEU A 124 14.63 9.59 4.21
N PRO A 125 14.00 10.34 3.28
CA PRO A 125 12.54 10.43 3.22
C PRO A 125 11.92 9.16 2.60
N CYS A 126 10.60 9.06 2.64
CA CYS A 126 9.91 8.19 1.69
C CYS A 126 10.20 8.67 0.27
N PHE A 127 10.40 7.74 -0.65
CA PHE A 127 10.75 8.09 -2.01
C PHE A 127 10.05 7.20 -3.03
N ILE A 128 9.86 7.76 -4.21
CA ILE A 128 9.55 7.05 -5.45
C ILE A 128 10.64 7.42 -6.44
N ARG A 129 11.16 6.45 -7.15
CA ARG A 129 12.21 6.64 -8.15
C ARG A 129 11.84 5.89 -9.42
N ASP A 130 11.76 6.64 -10.50
CA ASP A 130 11.54 6.13 -11.85
C ASP A 130 12.80 6.28 -12.67
N ARG A 131 13.32 5.16 -13.19
CA ARG A 131 14.49 5.18 -14.06
C ARG A 131 14.48 3.98 -15.00
N ASP A 132 14.64 4.21 -16.29
CA ASP A 132 14.82 3.15 -17.31
C ASP A 132 13.74 2.06 -17.24
N GLY A 133 12.47 2.45 -16.97
CA GLY A 133 11.37 1.51 -16.77
C GLY A 133 11.40 0.76 -15.43
N PHE A 134 12.26 1.18 -14.51
CA PHE A 134 12.35 0.62 -13.17
C PHE A 134 11.71 1.58 -12.17
N HIS A 135 10.52 1.21 -11.69
CA HIS A 135 9.78 1.95 -10.68
C HIS A 135 10.03 1.35 -9.30
N VAL A 136 10.68 2.12 -8.43
CA VAL A 136 11.01 1.71 -7.05
C VAL A 136 10.43 2.72 -6.08
N PHE A 137 9.88 2.23 -4.99
CA PHE A 137 9.45 3.06 -3.89
C PHE A 137 9.97 2.52 -2.56
N GLY A 138 10.20 3.42 -1.62
CA GLY A 138 10.77 3.05 -0.34
C GLY A 138 10.38 3.98 0.79
N ALA A 139 10.65 3.50 1.99
CA ALA A 139 10.49 4.25 3.22
C ALA A 139 11.69 4.03 4.13
N PRO A 140 12.03 5.03 4.97
CA PRO A 140 13.09 4.92 5.96
C PRO A 140 12.74 3.89 7.04
N ILE A 141 13.65 3.69 7.98
CA ILE A 141 13.44 2.83 9.14
C ILE A 141 12.43 3.47 10.08
N VAL A 142 11.18 3.03 10.02
CA VAL A 142 10.10 3.50 10.92
C VAL A 142 9.77 2.51 12.03
N ASP A 143 10.26 1.27 11.92
CA ASP A 143 10.08 0.19 12.89
C ASP A 143 11.29 0.02 13.84
N GLY A 144 12.36 0.78 13.60
CA GLY A 144 13.59 0.77 14.38
C GLY A 144 14.70 -0.13 13.85
N TYR A 145 14.47 -0.95 12.80
CA TYR A 145 15.49 -1.89 12.31
C TYR A 145 15.46 -2.18 10.81
N SER A 146 14.36 -1.94 10.10
CA SER A 146 14.29 -2.25 8.67
C SER A 146 13.83 -1.08 7.80
N ALA A 147 14.47 -0.89 6.65
CA ALA A 147 14.04 0.02 5.60
C ALA A 147 13.20 -0.75 4.58
N LYS A 148 12.12 -0.14 4.11
CA LYS A 148 11.27 -0.71 3.06
C LYS A 148 11.78 -0.25 1.71
N ILE A 149 12.02 -1.20 0.81
CA ILE A 149 12.28 -0.92 -0.60
C ILE A 149 11.49 -1.94 -1.41
N SER A 150 10.62 -1.47 -2.29
CA SER A 150 9.78 -2.33 -3.11
C SER A 150 9.77 -1.84 -4.54
N ARG A 151 9.60 -2.76 -5.45
CA ARG A 151 9.49 -2.50 -6.87
C ARG A 151 8.05 -2.73 -7.31
N ASP A 152 7.56 -1.88 -8.20
CA ASP A 152 6.39 -2.22 -8.98
C ASP A 152 6.80 -3.26 -10.02
N VAL A 153 6.12 -4.39 -10.02
CA VAL A 153 6.40 -5.49 -10.95
C VAL A 153 5.41 -5.37 -12.10
N GLU A 154 5.94 -5.08 -13.30
CA GLU A 154 5.16 -5.17 -14.52
C GLU A 154 4.88 -6.64 -14.84
N GLY A 155 3.61 -6.98 -15.01
CA GLY A 155 3.21 -8.32 -15.46
C GLY A 155 1.78 -8.67 -15.07
N PRO A 156 1.22 -9.73 -15.66
CA PRO A 156 -0.14 -10.18 -15.37
C PRO A 156 -0.17 -10.82 -13.99
N LEU A 157 -0.30 -10.00 -12.97
CA LEU A 157 -0.63 -10.42 -11.62
C LEU A 157 -2.11 -10.11 -11.36
N ASP A 158 -2.93 -10.22 -12.42
CA ASP A 158 -4.38 -10.10 -12.28
C ASP A 158 -4.87 -11.27 -11.42
N VAL A 159 -5.42 -10.89 -10.29
CA VAL A 159 -6.00 -11.82 -9.33
C VAL A 159 -7.50 -11.63 -9.41
N ASP A 160 -8.20 -12.60 -9.99
CA ASP A 160 -9.66 -12.58 -10.10
C ASP A 160 -10.31 -12.31 -8.74
N ARG A 161 -9.81 -12.98 -7.74
CA ARG A 161 -10.27 -12.88 -6.35
C ARG A 161 -9.07 -12.76 -5.42
N PRO A 162 -9.08 -11.82 -4.47
CA PRO A 162 -7.97 -11.64 -3.53
C PRO A 162 -7.60 -12.92 -2.75
N GLU A 163 -8.57 -13.79 -2.50
CA GLU A 163 -8.35 -15.07 -1.80
C GLU A 163 -7.48 -16.05 -2.59
N ASN A 164 -7.40 -15.88 -3.92
CA ASN A 164 -6.60 -16.73 -4.80
C ASN A 164 -5.14 -16.25 -4.91
N MET A 165 -4.81 -15.13 -4.28
CA MET A 165 -3.46 -14.58 -4.31
C MET A 165 -2.49 -15.49 -3.57
N SER A 166 -1.37 -15.85 -4.21
CA SER A 166 -0.26 -16.52 -3.54
C SER A 166 0.36 -15.60 -2.49
N LEU A 167 0.39 -16.05 -1.23
CA LEU A 167 1.11 -15.38 -0.14
C LEU A 167 2.55 -15.89 0.00
N ARG A 168 2.97 -16.81 -0.86
CA ARG A 168 4.33 -17.32 -0.87
C ARG A 168 5.24 -16.36 -1.63
N VAL A 169 6.51 -16.32 -1.21
CA VAL A 169 7.56 -15.66 -1.99
C VAL A 169 7.94 -16.61 -3.11
N GLU A 170 7.74 -16.18 -4.35
CA GLU A 170 8.08 -16.96 -5.54
C GLU A 170 9.50 -16.59 -6.02
N PRO A 171 10.19 -17.46 -6.78
CA PRO A 171 11.53 -17.18 -7.30
C PRO A 171 11.59 -15.88 -8.13
N GLU A 172 10.51 -15.56 -8.84
CA GLU A 172 10.37 -14.35 -9.64
C GLU A 172 10.37 -13.09 -8.77
N ASP A 173 9.77 -13.15 -7.58
CA ASP A 173 9.77 -12.05 -6.61
C ASP A 173 11.20 -11.70 -6.19
N LEU A 174 12.06 -12.71 -6.00
CA LEU A 174 13.45 -12.53 -5.61
C LEU A 174 14.32 -12.05 -6.78
N SER A 175 14.11 -12.60 -7.98
CA SER A 175 14.89 -12.26 -9.17
C SER A 175 14.66 -10.80 -9.58
N ALA A 176 13.48 -10.27 -9.35
CA ALA A 176 13.15 -8.87 -9.62
C ALA A 176 14.03 -7.90 -8.82
N PHE A 177 14.51 -8.28 -7.64
CA PHE A 177 15.39 -7.48 -6.78
C PHE A 177 16.88 -7.77 -7.00
N GLY A 178 17.26 -9.01 -7.31
CA GLY A 178 18.65 -9.46 -7.31
C GLY A 178 19.54 -8.89 -8.43
N ALA A 179 18.98 -8.26 -9.43
CA ALA A 179 19.74 -7.79 -10.59
C ALA A 179 20.13 -6.29 -10.53
N ARG A 180 19.61 -5.50 -9.61
CA ARG A 180 19.77 -4.02 -9.62
C ARG A 180 19.74 -3.33 -8.24
N VAL A 181 19.89 -4.05 -7.14
CA VAL A 181 20.03 -3.47 -5.79
C VAL A 181 21.46 -3.58 -5.31
#